data_dff319f686ad923126949bd4649f4c99
#
_entry.id   dff319f686ad923126949bd4649f4c99
#
_cell.length_a   1.000
_cell.length_b   1.000
_cell.length_c   1.000
_cell.angle_alpha   90.00
_cell.angle_beta   90.00
_cell.angle_gamma   90.00
#
_symmetry.space_group_name_H-M   'P 1'
#
loop_
_entity.id
_entity.type
_entity.pdbx_description
1 polymer ?
#
loop_
_entity_poly.entity_id
_entity_poly.type
_entity_poly.pdbx_seq_one_letter_code
_entity_poly.pdbx_strand_id
1 'polypeptide(L)'
;HLSLRRQRQMCIRDRNTEALLMRAYIYMLRRDYKGARLDYQRLLEIDPKNYNGRLGLATLEQKENKFREALDILNQLLVEFPEDAVLYVARADVERDMKHDDLALVDLDEAIRLAPDSIDAYLLRGDIYLDQKKKLLAKADFEKAISLGVPPADVHEQMQQCK
;
A
#
# COMPACT_ATOMS: atom_id res chain seq x y z
N HIS A 1 23.87 -29.74 18.17
CA HIS A 1 24.68 -28.51 18.04
C HIS A 1 24.43 -27.72 16.74
N LEU A 2 24.21 -28.39 15.60
CA LEU A 2 23.91 -27.71 14.30
C LEU A 2 22.55 -27.06 14.27
N SER A 3 21.53 -27.59 14.93
CA SER A 3 20.16 -27.02 14.98
C SER A 3 20.12 -25.70 15.76
N LEU A 4 20.78 -25.64 16.92
CA LEU A 4 20.85 -24.43 17.75
C LEU A 4 21.61 -23.28 17.05
N ARG A 5 22.68 -23.63 16.31
CA ARG A 5 23.44 -22.64 15.52
C ARG A 5 22.58 -22.09 14.37
N ARG A 6 21.83 -22.94 13.67
CA ARG A 6 20.88 -22.52 12.62
C ARG A 6 19.75 -21.66 13.17
N GLN A 7 19.17 -22.04 14.32
CA GLN A 7 18.13 -21.26 15.00
C GLN A 7 18.66 -19.87 15.41
N ARG A 8 19.86 -19.79 15.99
CA ARG A 8 20.47 -18.52 16.38
C ARG A 8 20.77 -17.63 15.18
N GLN A 9 21.27 -18.21 14.07
CA GLN A 9 21.49 -17.46 12.82
C GLN A 9 20.18 -16.98 12.20
N MET A 10 19.11 -17.78 12.25
CA MET A 10 17.78 -17.40 11.79
C MET A 10 17.22 -16.23 12.60
N CYS A 11 17.28 -16.29 13.94
CA CYS A 11 16.85 -15.20 14.81
C CYS A 11 17.63 -13.89 14.59
N ILE A 12 18.94 -13.97 14.32
CA ILE A 12 19.76 -12.77 14.02
C ILE A 12 19.35 -12.20 12.65
N ARG A 13 19.11 -13.05 11.67
CA ARG A 13 18.67 -12.66 10.33
C ARG A 13 17.31 -11.96 10.38
N ASP A 14 16.35 -12.55 11.11
CA ASP A 14 14.98 -12.00 11.22
C ASP A 14 14.98 -10.63 11.91
N ARG A 15 15.73 -10.49 13.01
CA ARG A 15 15.88 -9.16 13.67
C ARG A 15 16.54 -8.13 12.76
N ASN A 16 17.46 -8.54 11.91
CA ASN A 16 18.15 -7.63 11.00
C ASN A 16 17.20 -7.15 9.87
N THR A 17 16.37 -8.04 9.33
CA THR A 17 15.36 -7.67 8.32
C THR A 17 14.29 -6.77 8.90
N GLU A 18 13.81 -7.04 10.11
CA GLU A 18 12.82 -6.21 10.79
C GLU A 18 13.38 -4.80 11.10
N ALA A 19 14.62 -4.70 11.58
CA ALA A 19 15.27 -3.43 11.83
C ALA A 19 15.46 -2.60 10.54
N LEU A 20 15.84 -3.25 9.43
CA LEU A 20 15.95 -2.60 8.12
C LEU A 20 14.60 -2.10 7.64
N LEU A 21 13.54 -2.91 7.77
CA LEU A 21 12.19 -2.53 7.39
C LEU A 21 11.71 -1.29 8.17
N MET A 22 11.87 -1.30 9.48
CA MET A 22 11.48 -0.18 10.35
C MET A 22 12.25 1.09 10.00
N ARG A 23 13.55 0.98 9.74
CA ARG A 23 14.36 2.15 9.39
C ARG A 23 14.01 2.68 7.99
N ALA A 24 13.77 1.81 7.02
CA ALA A 24 13.30 2.21 5.70
C ALA A 24 11.96 2.98 5.79
N TYR A 25 11.04 2.49 6.62
CA TYR A 25 9.77 3.19 6.87
C TYR A 25 9.99 4.59 7.46
N ILE A 26 10.88 4.74 8.45
CA ILE A 26 11.23 6.06 9.01
C ILE A 26 11.82 6.97 7.94
N TYR A 27 12.69 6.46 7.06
CA TYR A 27 13.22 7.23 5.94
C TYR A 27 12.12 7.66 4.96
N MET A 28 11.14 6.79 4.67
CA MET A 28 9.98 7.14 3.85
C MET A 28 9.19 8.31 4.45
N LEU A 29 8.91 8.27 5.76
CA LEU A 29 8.21 9.36 6.46
C LEU A 29 8.98 10.69 6.40
N ARG A 30 10.31 10.63 6.41
CA ARG A 30 11.20 11.80 6.30
C ARG A 30 11.45 12.23 4.85
N ARG A 31 10.88 11.53 3.88
CA ARG A 31 11.13 11.72 2.44
C ARG A 31 12.60 11.52 2.05
N ASP A 32 13.36 10.80 2.86
CA ASP A 32 14.71 10.34 2.51
C ASP A 32 14.61 9.05 1.70
N TYR A 33 14.23 9.19 0.42
CA TYR A 33 14.04 8.06 -0.48
C TYR A 33 15.35 7.31 -0.77
N LYS A 34 16.51 7.98 -0.68
CA LYS A 34 17.81 7.33 -0.85
C LYS A 34 18.11 6.38 0.30
N GLY A 35 17.90 6.82 1.53
CA GLY A 35 18.07 5.99 2.72
C GLY A 35 17.08 4.82 2.72
N ALA A 36 15.80 5.07 2.41
CA ALA A 36 14.79 4.02 2.30
C ALA A 36 15.17 2.95 1.28
N ARG A 37 15.64 3.35 0.09
CA ARG A 37 16.05 2.44 -0.98
C ARG A 37 17.19 1.52 -0.55
N LEU A 38 18.21 2.06 0.09
CA LEU A 38 19.34 1.27 0.57
C LEU A 38 18.90 0.20 1.56
N ASP A 39 17.98 0.52 2.47
CA ASP A 39 17.52 -0.42 3.47
C ASP A 39 16.57 -1.48 2.88
N TYR A 40 15.66 -1.11 1.98
CA TYR A 40 14.84 -2.08 1.26
C TYR A 40 15.71 -3.02 0.41
N GLN A 41 16.72 -2.51 -0.29
CA GLN A 41 17.64 -3.35 -1.08
C GLN A 41 18.40 -4.33 -0.20
N ARG A 42 18.99 -3.87 0.92
CA ARG A 42 19.68 -4.75 1.88
C ARG A 42 18.76 -5.82 2.48
N LEU A 43 17.51 -5.44 2.78
CA LEU A 43 16.50 -6.36 3.27
C LEU A 43 16.23 -7.45 2.23
N LEU A 44 16.04 -7.06 0.96
CA LEU A 44 15.75 -7.99 -0.14
C LEU A 44 16.97 -8.81 -0.57
N GLU A 45 18.21 -8.36 -0.31
CA GLU A 45 19.41 -9.21 -0.43
C GLU A 45 19.42 -10.34 0.61
N ILE A 46 18.94 -10.07 1.83
CA ILE A 46 18.85 -11.05 2.90
C ILE A 46 17.66 -11.99 2.69
N ASP A 47 16.50 -11.44 2.35
CA ASP A 47 15.23 -12.14 2.13
C ASP A 47 14.53 -11.62 0.86
N PRO A 48 14.86 -12.18 -0.31
CA PRO A 48 14.31 -11.72 -1.60
C PRO A 48 12.79 -11.84 -1.74
N LYS A 49 12.16 -12.69 -0.91
CA LYS A 49 10.70 -12.90 -0.91
C LYS A 49 9.99 -12.13 0.20
N ASN A 50 10.68 -11.26 0.92
CA ASN A 50 10.07 -10.50 1.99
C ASN A 50 8.91 -9.64 1.45
N TYR A 51 7.71 -9.96 1.88
CA TYR A 51 6.48 -9.29 1.45
C TYR A 51 6.54 -7.77 1.73
N ASN A 52 6.81 -7.40 2.99
CA ASN A 52 6.83 -6.00 3.41
C ASN A 52 7.96 -5.21 2.76
N GLY A 53 9.11 -5.83 2.52
CA GLY A 53 10.23 -5.22 1.81
C GLY A 53 9.88 -4.91 0.35
N ARG A 54 9.22 -5.85 -0.33
CA ARG A 54 8.78 -5.67 -1.73
C ARG A 54 7.66 -4.64 -1.82
N LEU A 55 6.65 -4.69 -0.95
CA LEU A 55 5.57 -3.71 -0.90
C LEU A 55 6.10 -2.30 -0.58
N GLY A 56 7.02 -2.19 0.40
CA GLY A 56 7.67 -0.92 0.72
C GLY A 56 8.50 -0.36 -0.43
N LEU A 57 9.19 -1.23 -1.19
CA LEU A 57 9.91 -0.82 -2.39
C LEU A 57 8.95 -0.34 -3.48
N ALA A 58 7.81 -1.01 -3.70
CA ALA A 58 6.80 -0.54 -4.66
C ALA A 58 6.27 0.85 -4.28
N THR A 59 5.99 1.08 -3.00
CA THR A 59 5.58 2.40 -2.50
C THR A 59 6.67 3.46 -2.72
N LEU A 60 7.94 3.11 -2.52
CA LEU A 60 9.06 3.99 -2.79
C LEU A 60 9.16 4.36 -4.29
N GLU A 61 9.02 3.35 -5.17
CA GLU A 61 9.04 3.59 -6.62
C GLU A 61 7.89 4.51 -7.05
N GLN A 62 6.69 4.35 -6.47
CA GLN A 62 5.57 5.26 -6.68
C GLN A 62 5.91 6.69 -6.25
N LYS A 63 6.48 6.88 -5.04
CA LYS A 63 6.85 8.22 -4.53
C LYS A 63 7.95 8.91 -5.37
N GLU A 64 8.75 8.16 -6.07
CA GLU A 64 9.74 8.67 -7.04
C GLU A 64 9.17 8.80 -8.47
N ASN A 65 7.86 8.61 -8.66
CA ASN A 65 7.15 8.61 -9.96
C ASN A 65 7.62 7.51 -10.93
N LYS A 66 8.18 6.43 -10.42
CA LYS A 66 8.57 5.24 -11.17
C LYS A 66 7.42 4.24 -11.16
N PHE A 67 6.31 4.64 -11.76
CA PHE A 67 5.05 3.91 -11.68
C PHE A 67 5.12 2.52 -12.31
N ARG A 68 5.88 2.34 -13.40
CA ARG A 68 6.03 1.04 -14.05
C ARG A 68 6.72 0.04 -13.14
N GLU A 69 7.81 0.44 -12.52
CA GLU A 69 8.56 -0.37 -11.56
C GLU A 69 7.69 -0.73 -10.34
N ALA A 70 6.89 0.22 -9.85
CA ALA A 70 5.94 -0.05 -8.78
C ALA A 70 4.89 -1.09 -9.19
N LEU A 71 4.28 -0.95 -10.38
CA LEU A 71 3.30 -1.91 -10.91
C LEU A 71 3.90 -3.29 -11.12
N ASP A 72 5.13 -3.39 -11.62
CA ASP A 72 5.82 -4.66 -11.83
C ASP A 72 5.98 -5.43 -10.50
N ILE A 73 6.37 -4.73 -9.43
CA ILE A 73 6.49 -5.34 -8.10
C ILE A 73 5.11 -5.78 -7.57
N LEU A 74 4.11 -4.92 -7.68
CA LEU A 74 2.75 -5.20 -7.18
C LEU A 74 2.10 -6.35 -7.95
N ASN A 75 2.27 -6.41 -9.27
CA ASN A 75 1.78 -7.51 -10.10
C ASN A 75 2.43 -8.84 -9.73
N GLN A 76 3.74 -8.86 -9.45
CA GLN A 76 4.43 -10.06 -8.96
C GLN A 76 3.89 -10.49 -7.59
N LEU A 77 3.65 -9.54 -6.68
CA LEU A 77 3.05 -9.83 -5.38
C LEU A 77 1.64 -10.39 -5.52
N LEU A 78 0.81 -9.84 -6.41
CA LEU A 78 -0.56 -10.32 -6.67
C LEU A 78 -0.60 -11.72 -7.28
N VAL A 79 0.41 -12.13 -8.05
CA VAL A 79 0.54 -13.53 -8.51
C VAL A 79 0.79 -14.48 -7.32
N GLU A 80 1.56 -14.05 -6.33
CA GLU A 80 1.87 -14.85 -5.15
C GLU A 80 0.75 -14.81 -4.09
N PHE A 81 0.07 -13.66 -3.97
CA PHE A 81 -0.97 -13.37 -2.97
C PHE A 81 -2.24 -12.80 -3.63
N PRO A 82 -2.98 -13.60 -4.43
CA PRO A 82 -4.10 -13.10 -5.23
C PRO A 82 -5.34 -12.67 -4.42
N GLU A 83 -5.43 -13.04 -3.14
CA GLU A 83 -6.53 -12.67 -2.25
C GLU A 83 -6.16 -11.59 -1.24
N ASP A 84 -5.06 -10.89 -1.46
CA ASP A 84 -4.61 -9.82 -0.56
C ASP A 84 -5.17 -8.46 -0.98
N ALA A 85 -6.20 -8.00 -0.27
CA ALA A 85 -6.85 -6.71 -0.53
C ALA A 85 -5.90 -5.51 -0.48
N VAL A 86 -4.85 -5.56 0.36
CA VAL A 86 -3.87 -4.47 0.49
C VAL A 86 -3.11 -4.25 -0.81
N LEU A 87 -2.79 -5.31 -1.53
CA LEU A 87 -2.07 -5.22 -2.81
C LEU A 87 -2.93 -4.59 -3.90
N TYR A 88 -4.23 -4.87 -3.93
CA TYR A 88 -5.17 -4.24 -4.87
C TYR A 88 -5.29 -2.74 -4.56
N VAL A 89 -5.41 -2.35 -3.28
CA VAL A 89 -5.42 -0.93 -2.90
C VAL A 89 -4.12 -0.24 -3.31
N ALA A 90 -2.97 -0.87 -3.05
CA ALA A 90 -1.67 -0.31 -3.41
C ALA A 90 -1.52 -0.14 -4.94
N ARG A 91 -2.00 -1.12 -5.73
CA ARG A 91 -1.97 -1.02 -7.20
C ARG A 91 -2.92 0.06 -7.72
N ALA A 92 -4.12 0.15 -7.14
CA ALA A 92 -5.09 1.19 -7.46
C ALA A 92 -4.54 2.60 -7.20
N ASP A 93 -3.78 2.79 -6.11
CA ASP A 93 -3.17 4.08 -5.80
C ASP A 93 -2.11 4.48 -6.86
N VAL A 94 -1.30 3.53 -7.33
CA VAL A 94 -0.36 3.76 -8.43
C VAL A 94 -1.09 4.06 -9.75
N GLU A 95 -2.14 3.30 -10.08
CA GLU A 95 -2.95 3.54 -11.30
C GLU A 95 -3.64 4.92 -11.26
N ARG A 96 -4.14 5.35 -10.10
CA ARG A 96 -4.68 6.70 -9.91
C ARG A 96 -3.63 7.78 -10.16
N ASP A 97 -2.42 7.62 -9.65
CA ASP A 97 -1.32 8.56 -9.90
C ASP A 97 -0.99 8.67 -11.40
N MET A 98 -1.15 7.56 -12.14
CA MET A 98 -1.02 7.51 -13.60
C MET A 98 -2.25 8.03 -14.35
N LYS A 99 -3.32 8.43 -13.65
CA LYS A 99 -4.60 8.86 -14.22
C LYS A 99 -5.37 7.74 -14.93
N HIS A 100 -5.13 6.50 -14.54
CA HIS A 100 -5.87 5.32 -15.00
C HIS A 100 -7.01 4.98 -14.02
N ASP A 101 -7.90 5.95 -13.79
CA ASP A 101 -8.96 5.84 -12.78
C ASP A 101 -9.86 4.61 -12.97
N ASP A 102 -10.13 4.22 -14.21
CA ASP A 102 -10.96 3.03 -14.50
C ASP A 102 -10.30 1.73 -14.00
N LEU A 103 -8.98 1.59 -14.16
CA LEU A 103 -8.23 0.45 -13.64
C LEU A 103 -8.17 0.48 -12.12
N ALA A 104 -7.93 1.66 -11.55
CA ALA A 104 -7.95 1.85 -10.10
C ALA A 104 -9.29 1.43 -9.48
N LEU A 105 -10.41 1.81 -10.10
CA LEU A 105 -11.75 1.44 -9.61
C LEU A 105 -11.98 -0.08 -9.63
N VAL A 106 -11.52 -0.79 -10.66
CA VAL A 106 -11.61 -2.25 -10.74
C VAL A 106 -10.86 -2.91 -9.57
N ASP A 107 -9.63 -2.45 -9.30
CA ASP A 107 -8.83 -2.96 -8.19
C ASP A 107 -9.47 -2.65 -6.82
N LEU A 108 -10.04 -1.45 -6.65
CA LEU A 108 -10.71 -1.07 -5.41
C LEU A 108 -11.99 -1.87 -5.16
N ASP A 109 -12.74 -2.19 -6.21
CA ASP A 109 -13.91 -3.06 -6.10
C ASP A 109 -13.49 -4.46 -5.66
N GLU A 110 -12.39 -4.99 -6.20
CA GLU A 110 -11.85 -6.28 -5.76
C GLU A 110 -11.30 -6.23 -4.33
N ALA A 111 -10.61 -5.15 -3.95
CA ALA A 111 -10.15 -4.95 -2.58
C ALA A 111 -11.32 -4.95 -1.57
N ILE A 112 -12.41 -4.26 -1.89
CA ILE A 112 -13.62 -4.22 -1.06
C ILE A 112 -14.34 -5.57 -1.01
N ARG A 113 -14.33 -6.32 -2.13
CA ARG A 113 -14.89 -7.68 -2.16
C ARG A 113 -14.11 -8.61 -1.21
N LEU A 114 -12.79 -8.51 -1.19
CA LEU A 114 -11.91 -9.32 -0.36
C LEU A 114 -11.92 -8.89 1.11
N ALA A 115 -11.94 -7.58 1.35
CA ALA A 115 -11.96 -6.97 2.68
C ALA A 115 -13.02 -5.86 2.75
N PRO A 116 -14.28 -6.19 3.09
CA PRO A 116 -15.39 -5.22 3.16
C PRO A 116 -15.25 -4.14 4.25
N ASP A 117 -14.23 -4.24 5.07
CA ASP A 117 -13.85 -3.30 6.13
C ASP A 117 -12.58 -2.50 5.81
N SER A 118 -12.07 -2.60 4.57
CA SER A 118 -10.90 -1.86 4.12
C SER A 118 -11.20 -0.37 4.01
N ILE A 119 -10.85 0.39 5.03
CA ILE A 119 -11.00 1.86 5.08
C ILE A 119 -10.30 2.53 3.90
N ASP A 120 -9.06 2.14 3.64
CA ASP A 120 -8.23 2.74 2.59
C ASP A 120 -8.86 2.57 1.19
N ALA A 121 -9.50 1.42 0.94
CA ALA A 121 -10.19 1.18 -0.33
C ALA A 121 -11.38 2.13 -0.52
N TYR A 122 -12.19 2.34 0.51
CA TYR A 122 -13.32 3.28 0.43
C TYR A 122 -12.85 4.74 0.29
N LEU A 123 -11.83 5.15 1.05
CA LEU A 123 -11.30 6.50 0.95
C LEU A 123 -10.75 6.78 -0.45
N LEU A 124 -9.92 5.88 -0.98
CA LEU A 124 -9.32 6.05 -2.30
C LEU A 124 -10.38 6.03 -3.41
N ARG A 125 -11.39 5.14 -3.33
CA ARG A 125 -12.48 5.08 -4.32
C ARG A 125 -13.37 6.32 -4.24
N GLY A 126 -13.66 6.78 -3.04
CA GLY A 126 -14.39 8.03 -2.81
C GLY A 126 -13.69 9.23 -3.42
N ASP A 127 -12.37 9.34 -3.25
CA ASP A 127 -11.58 10.42 -3.88
C ASP A 127 -11.63 10.35 -5.40
N ILE A 128 -11.51 9.17 -6.02
CA ILE A 128 -11.62 9.00 -7.47
C ILE A 128 -13.02 9.40 -7.95
N TYR A 129 -14.08 9.02 -7.22
CA TYR A 129 -15.43 9.43 -7.57
C TYR A 129 -15.65 10.97 -7.45
N LEU A 130 -15.00 11.62 -6.47
CA LEU A 130 -15.02 13.09 -6.41
C LEU A 130 -14.34 13.72 -7.63
N ASP A 131 -13.17 13.25 -8.01
CA ASP A 131 -12.45 13.73 -9.18
C ASP A 131 -13.30 13.56 -10.46
N GLN A 132 -14.09 12.48 -10.55
CA GLN A 132 -15.05 12.22 -11.63
C GLN A 132 -16.39 12.95 -11.46
N LYS A 133 -16.55 13.81 -10.45
CA LYS A 133 -17.79 14.53 -10.12
C LYS A 133 -19.00 13.63 -9.81
N LYS A 134 -18.75 12.37 -9.45
CA LYS A 134 -19.76 11.38 -9.04
C LYS A 134 -20.07 11.51 -7.54
N LYS A 135 -20.58 12.66 -7.14
CA LYS A 135 -20.74 13.09 -5.74
C LYS A 135 -21.50 12.10 -4.85
N LEU A 136 -22.56 11.48 -5.37
CA LEU A 136 -23.36 10.53 -4.59
C LEU A 136 -22.58 9.25 -4.25
N LEU A 137 -21.79 8.74 -5.20
CA LEU A 137 -20.94 7.56 -4.98
C LEU A 137 -19.81 7.87 -4.01
N ALA A 138 -19.14 9.02 -4.20
CA ALA A 138 -18.10 9.49 -3.29
C ALA A 138 -18.64 9.63 -1.86
N LYS A 139 -19.81 10.25 -1.69
CA LYS A 139 -20.45 10.42 -0.39
C LYS A 139 -20.71 9.07 0.29
N ALA A 140 -21.23 8.08 -0.44
CA ALA A 140 -21.51 6.77 0.09
C ALA A 140 -20.23 6.06 0.60
N ASP A 141 -19.11 6.18 -0.14
CA ASP A 141 -17.84 5.61 0.26
C ASP A 141 -17.25 6.30 1.52
N PHE A 142 -17.31 7.63 1.61
CA PHE A 142 -16.87 8.35 2.81
C PHE A 142 -17.75 8.05 4.03
N GLU A 143 -19.08 7.96 3.86
CA GLU A 143 -19.99 7.55 4.92
C GLU A 143 -19.67 6.12 5.40
N LYS A 144 -19.31 5.22 4.48
CA LYS A 144 -18.86 3.87 4.82
C LYS A 144 -17.56 3.91 5.60
N ALA A 145 -16.55 4.69 5.17
CA ALA A 145 -15.29 4.85 5.89
C ALA A 145 -15.51 5.39 7.32
N ILE A 146 -16.41 6.38 7.49
CA ILE A 146 -16.79 6.89 8.81
C ILE A 146 -17.41 5.77 9.65
N SER A 147 -18.30 4.96 9.09
CA SER A 147 -18.93 3.85 9.81
C SER A 147 -17.91 2.77 10.25
N LEU A 148 -16.78 2.68 9.58
CA LEU A 148 -15.66 1.79 9.90
C LEU A 148 -14.66 2.39 10.89
N GLY A 149 -14.86 3.65 11.31
CA GLY A 149 -14.08 4.27 12.38
C GLY A 149 -13.23 5.46 11.97
N VAL A 150 -13.31 5.94 10.72
CA VAL A 150 -12.65 7.18 10.31
C VAL A 150 -13.32 8.36 11.01
N PRO A 151 -12.57 9.22 11.71
CA PRO A 151 -13.14 10.43 12.29
C PRO A 151 -13.78 11.31 11.22
N PRO A 152 -15.02 11.81 11.42
CA PRO A 152 -15.67 12.68 10.42
C PRO A 152 -14.87 13.94 10.08
N ALA A 153 -14.00 14.39 10.99
CA ALA A 153 -13.12 15.52 10.76
C ALA A 153 -12.08 15.26 9.65
N ASP A 154 -11.62 14.01 9.52
CA ASP A 154 -10.57 13.64 8.55
C ASP A 154 -11.07 13.62 7.11
N VAL A 155 -12.39 13.47 6.90
CA VAL A 155 -13.05 13.47 5.58
C VAL A 155 -13.99 14.67 5.40
N HIS A 156 -13.86 15.68 6.26
CA HIS A 156 -14.78 16.84 6.25
C HIS A 156 -14.77 17.59 4.92
N GLU A 157 -13.60 17.85 4.36
CA GLU A 157 -13.45 18.58 3.10
C GLU A 157 -14.08 17.81 1.93
N GLN A 158 -13.82 16.50 1.85
CA GLN A 158 -14.40 15.62 0.84
C GLN A 158 -15.93 15.58 0.96
N MET A 159 -16.46 15.47 2.17
CA MET A 159 -17.89 15.48 2.44
C MET A 159 -18.56 16.83 2.07
N GLN A 160 -17.85 17.95 2.21
CA GLN A 160 -18.34 19.27 1.75
C GLN A 160 -18.43 19.34 0.22
N GLN A 161 -17.47 18.75 -0.49
CA GLN A 161 -17.48 18.68 -1.95
C GLN A 161 -18.59 17.77 -2.49
N CYS A 162 -19.10 16.86 -1.69
CA CYS A 162 -20.22 15.98 -2.03
C CYS A 162 -21.61 16.68 -1.98
N LYS A 163 -21.69 17.86 -1.40
CA LYS A 163 -22.91 18.68 -1.40
C LYS A 163 -23.10 19.36 -2.75
#